data_6c1ac557af60c080316abc5b73c8e5b3
#
_entry.id   6c1ac557af60c080316abc5b73c8e5b3
#
_cell.length_a   1.000
_cell.length_b   1.000
_cell.length_c   1.000
_cell.angle_alpha   90.00
_cell.angle_beta   90.00
_cell.angle_gamma   90.00
#
_symmetry.space_group_name_H-M   'P 1'
#
loop_
_entity.id
_entity.type
_entity.pdbx_description
1 polymer ?
#
loop_
_entity_poly.entity_id
_entity_poly.type
_entity_poly.pdbx_seq_one_letter_code
_entity_poly.pdbx_strand_id
1 'polypeptide(L)'
;EAGIIKDITRITAHMNIKRRWHGWGASASSYPSEPISDNIQWEQWHDVVATDRPFSNKLHPQQWRSWYEFGSGCFGDWAPHILDTCHRFLQLGLPERIVTLDRGGINPHDLVYPESSTIRFDFPARGPNLPACEVTWYDGLNNEPTLAASYTKDGKDELLKSPGKELYGKDLAFKGGHHGQALQ
;
A
#
# COMPACT_ATOMS: atom_id res chain seq x y z
N GLU A 1 -15.05 -19.97 -6.39
CA GLU A 1 -15.55 -21.14 -7.14
C GLU A 1 -17.07 -21.23 -7.13
N ALA A 2 -17.75 -20.77 -6.04
CA ALA A 2 -19.22 -20.74 -5.97
C ALA A 2 -19.88 -19.64 -6.81
N GLY A 3 -19.10 -18.79 -7.50
CA GLY A 3 -19.63 -17.71 -8.33
C GLY A 3 -20.30 -16.57 -7.56
N ILE A 4 -20.07 -16.47 -6.25
CA ILE A 4 -20.65 -15.42 -5.40
C ILE A 4 -19.90 -14.11 -5.60
N ILE A 5 -18.57 -14.16 -5.62
CA ILE A 5 -17.72 -12.98 -5.87
C ILE A 5 -17.54 -12.84 -7.37
N LYS A 6 -18.45 -12.14 -8.00
CA LYS A 6 -18.46 -11.82 -9.43
C LYS A 6 -18.93 -10.37 -9.60
N ASP A 7 -18.81 -9.86 -10.80
CA ASP A 7 -19.25 -8.50 -11.14
C ASP A 7 -18.62 -7.40 -10.26
N ILE A 8 -17.43 -7.66 -9.73
CA ILE A 8 -16.68 -6.67 -8.95
C ILE A 8 -16.12 -5.62 -9.91
N THR A 9 -16.55 -4.39 -9.72
CA THR A 9 -16.15 -3.25 -10.53
C THR A 9 -15.25 -2.25 -9.80
N ARG A 10 -15.21 -2.33 -8.47
CA ARG A 10 -14.40 -1.43 -7.65
C ARG A 10 -13.84 -2.16 -6.44
N ILE A 11 -12.59 -1.87 -6.13
CA ILE A 11 -11.90 -2.33 -4.92
C ILE A 11 -11.25 -1.12 -4.27
N THR A 12 -11.40 -0.99 -2.95
CA THR A 12 -10.58 -0.13 -2.13
C THR A 12 -9.68 -0.97 -1.24
N ALA A 13 -8.44 -0.56 -1.09
CA ALA A 13 -7.48 -1.23 -0.22
C ALA A 13 -6.69 -0.19 0.56
N HIS A 14 -6.43 -0.46 1.83
CA HIS A 14 -5.84 0.55 2.68
C HIS A 14 -4.84 0.00 3.69
N MET A 15 -3.85 0.83 3.98
CA MET A 15 -2.84 0.62 5.00
C MET A 15 -2.68 1.90 5.84
N ASN A 16 -3.64 2.12 6.74
CA ASN A 16 -3.80 3.34 7.52
C ASN A 16 -3.16 3.31 8.91
N ILE A 17 -2.45 2.26 9.25
CA ILE A 17 -1.75 2.16 10.52
C ILE A 17 -0.43 2.94 10.45
N LYS A 18 -0.13 3.68 11.51
CA LYS A 18 1.17 4.37 11.65
C LYS A 18 2.31 3.37 11.51
N ARG A 19 3.15 3.58 10.54
CA ARG A 19 4.39 2.82 10.31
C ARG A 19 5.60 3.66 10.67
N ARG A 20 6.70 3.01 11.09
CA ARG A 20 7.92 3.73 11.48
C ARG A 20 8.62 4.43 10.31
N TRP A 21 8.30 4.07 9.10
CA TRP A 21 8.81 4.75 7.89
C TRP A 21 7.88 5.81 7.33
N HIS A 22 6.70 6.03 7.93
CA HIS A 22 5.87 7.18 7.65
C HIS A 22 6.38 8.39 8.45
N GLY A 23 6.27 9.56 7.89
CA GLY A 23 6.63 10.79 8.59
C GLY A 23 8.09 11.24 8.43
N TRP A 24 8.83 10.63 7.53
CA TRP A 24 10.22 11.04 7.28
C TRP A 24 10.35 12.04 6.14
N GLY A 25 9.32 12.15 5.28
CA GLY A 25 9.38 12.89 4.04
C GLY A 25 9.88 14.32 4.17
N ALA A 26 9.23 15.12 4.99
CA ALA A 26 9.57 16.54 5.14
C ALA A 26 10.91 16.79 5.82
N SER A 27 11.42 15.84 6.62
CA SER A 27 12.67 15.99 7.38
C SER A 27 13.90 15.36 6.71
N ALA A 28 13.70 14.55 5.67
CA ALA A 28 14.80 13.85 5.01
C ALA A 28 15.42 14.72 3.93
N SER A 29 16.46 15.48 4.28
CA SER A 29 17.22 16.35 3.36
C SER A 29 18.51 15.70 2.83
N SER A 30 18.94 14.59 3.43
CA SER A 30 20.14 13.85 3.06
C SER A 30 20.10 12.46 3.64
N TYR A 31 20.98 11.56 3.17
CA TYR A 31 21.22 10.29 3.86
C TYR A 31 21.95 10.55 5.17
N PRO A 32 21.37 10.12 6.31
CA PRO A 32 22.01 10.31 7.61
C PRO A 32 23.23 9.40 7.75
N SER A 33 24.18 9.81 8.58
CA SER A 33 25.39 9.05 8.90
C SER A 33 25.49 8.86 10.40
N GLU A 34 25.69 7.60 10.81
CA GLU A 34 25.84 7.21 12.20
C GLU A 34 26.96 6.17 12.34
N PRO A 35 27.59 6.06 13.52
CA PRO A 35 28.58 5.03 13.76
C PRO A 35 27.97 3.63 13.57
N ILE A 36 28.70 2.75 12.91
CA ILE A 36 28.29 1.36 12.70
C ILE A 36 28.77 0.47 13.87
N SER A 37 27.96 -0.49 14.24
CA SER A 37 28.31 -1.51 15.21
C SER A 37 29.09 -2.66 14.53
N ASP A 38 30.08 -3.23 15.22
CA ASP A 38 30.97 -4.28 14.69
C ASP A 38 30.25 -5.55 14.20
N ASN A 39 29.00 -5.75 14.64
CA ASN A 39 28.20 -6.91 14.27
C ASN A 39 27.33 -6.67 13.00
N ILE A 40 27.44 -5.51 12.37
CA ILE A 40 26.70 -5.18 11.15
C ILE A 40 27.66 -5.21 9.95
N GLN A 41 27.38 -6.10 9.02
CA GLN A 41 28.12 -6.19 7.76
C GLN A 41 27.47 -5.22 6.75
N TRP A 42 27.71 -3.93 6.92
CA TRP A 42 27.06 -2.88 6.16
C TRP A 42 27.33 -2.97 4.65
N GLU A 43 28.55 -3.21 4.27
CA GLU A 43 28.95 -3.35 2.87
C GLU A 43 28.11 -4.42 2.13
N GLN A 44 27.90 -5.56 2.77
CA GLN A 44 27.10 -6.64 2.20
C GLN A 44 25.61 -6.31 2.15
N TRP A 45 25.11 -5.61 3.18
CA TRP A 45 23.70 -5.25 3.24
C TRP A 45 23.36 -4.20 2.19
N HIS A 46 24.24 -3.26 1.98
CA HIS A 46 24.00 -2.10 1.14
C HIS A 46 24.39 -2.31 -0.34
N ASP A 47 24.99 -3.44 -0.68
CA ASP A 47 25.43 -3.82 -2.04
C ASP A 47 24.29 -3.84 -3.10
N VAL A 48 23.05 -3.70 -2.66
CA VAL A 48 21.87 -3.60 -3.55
C VAL A 48 21.72 -2.23 -4.23
N VAL A 49 22.45 -1.22 -3.75
CA VAL A 49 22.40 0.15 -4.29
C VAL A 49 23.69 0.52 -5.01
N ALA A 50 23.58 1.36 -6.02
CA ALA A 50 24.71 1.72 -6.88
C ALA A 50 25.69 2.71 -6.25
N THR A 51 25.29 3.36 -5.15
CA THR A 51 26.05 4.45 -4.52
C THR A 51 26.34 4.11 -3.07
N ASP A 52 27.58 4.32 -2.63
CA ASP A 52 27.94 4.16 -1.24
C ASP A 52 27.12 5.08 -0.35
N ARG A 53 26.52 4.50 0.68
CA ARG A 53 25.72 5.20 1.68
C ARG A 53 26.26 4.92 3.07
N PRO A 54 26.39 5.93 3.92
CA PRO A 54 26.79 5.72 5.29
C PRO A 54 25.74 4.93 6.05
N PHE A 55 26.17 4.19 7.06
CA PHE A 55 25.25 3.51 7.95
C PHE A 55 24.39 4.51 8.72
N SER A 56 23.13 4.13 8.92
CA SER A 56 22.22 4.80 9.85
C SER A 56 21.11 3.88 10.31
N ASN A 57 20.69 4.04 11.57
CA ASN A 57 19.46 3.45 12.08
C ASN A 57 18.20 3.92 11.35
N LYS A 58 18.31 4.98 10.56
CA LYS A 58 17.24 5.44 9.65
C LYS A 58 17.17 4.64 8.35
N LEU A 59 18.15 3.82 8.06
CA LEU A 59 18.16 2.89 6.94
C LEU A 59 17.96 1.45 7.41
N HIS A 60 18.74 1.00 8.37
CA HIS A 60 18.72 -0.37 8.90
C HIS A 60 18.26 -0.37 10.39
N PRO A 61 17.55 -1.43 10.88
CA PRO A 61 17.22 -2.67 10.16
C PRO A 61 15.92 -2.64 9.35
N GLN A 62 15.02 -1.70 9.51
CA GLN A 62 13.69 -1.77 8.90
C GLN A 62 13.27 -0.49 8.17
N GLN A 63 13.95 0.60 8.43
CA GLN A 63 13.58 1.92 7.96
C GLN A 63 13.89 2.14 6.47
N TRP A 64 14.72 1.29 5.87
CA TRP A 64 15.06 1.30 4.45
C TRP A 64 13.84 1.34 3.52
N ARG A 65 12.70 0.82 3.98
CA ARG A 65 11.45 0.79 3.20
C ARG A 65 10.94 2.16 2.80
N SER A 66 11.27 3.20 3.55
CA SER A 66 10.89 4.56 3.23
C SER A 66 11.73 5.22 2.14
N TRP A 67 12.92 4.71 1.89
CA TRP A 67 13.89 5.36 1.02
C TRP A 67 13.79 4.82 -0.40
N TYR A 68 13.67 5.71 -1.40
CA TYR A 68 13.53 5.31 -2.80
C TYR A 68 14.63 4.39 -3.30
N GLU A 69 15.86 4.61 -2.83
CA GLU A 69 17.02 3.84 -3.27
C GLU A 69 17.03 2.41 -2.74
N PHE A 70 16.38 2.15 -1.61
CA PHE A 70 16.40 0.86 -0.93
C PHE A 70 15.08 0.12 -0.95
N GLY A 71 13.97 0.83 -1.01
CA GLY A 71 12.65 0.25 -0.85
C GLY A 71 11.63 0.71 -1.87
N SER A 72 10.41 0.25 -1.69
CA SER A 72 9.27 0.54 -2.57
C SER A 72 8.10 1.21 -1.82
N GLY A 73 8.38 1.79 -0.66
CA GLY A 73 7.38 2.48 0.15
C GLY A 73 6.30 1.57 0.71
N CYS A 74 5.25 2.18 1.22
CA CYS A 74 4.14 1.46 1.83
C CYS A 74 3.38 0.60 0.81
N PHE A 75 3.19 1.09 -0.40
CA PHE A 75 2.53 0.31 -1.46
C PHE A 75 3.29 -0.98 -1.76
N GLY A 76 4.58 -0.90 -2.05
CA GLY A 76 5.37 -2.08 -2.39
C GLY A 76 5.55 -3.07 -1.24
N ASP A 77 5.56 -2.59 0.01
CA ASP A 77 5.68 -3.45 1.19
C ASP A 77 4.35 -4.11 1.57
N TRP A 78 3.23 -3.41 1.46
CA TRP A 78 1.93 -3.87 1.99
C TRP A 78 0.87 -4.22 0.96
N ALA A 79 0.86 -3.63 -0.21
CA ALA A 79 -0.14 -3.96 -1.22
C ALA A 79 -0.13 -5.45 -1.61
N PRO A 80 1.02 -6.13 -1.72
CA PRO A 80 1.06 -7.57 -1.96
C PRO A 80 0.28 -8.38 -0.91
N HIS A 81 0.37 -8.00 0.37
CA HIS A 81 -0.34 -8.69 1.45
C HIS A 81 -1.84 -8.44 1.44
N ILE A 82 -2.28 -7.29 0.96
CA ILE A 82 -3.68 -6.88 1.01
C ILE A 82 -4.40 -7.22 -0.29
N LEU A 83 -3.76 -6.97 -1.44
CA LEU A 83 -4.36 -7.09 -2.77
C LEU A 83 -4.16 -8.45 -3.43
N ASP A 84 -3.23 -9.31 -2.98
CA ASP A 84 -2.94 -10.61 -3.62
C ASP A 84 -4.20 -11.44 -3.87
N THR A 85 -5.05 -11.57 -2.86
CA THR A 85 -6.30 -12.32 -2.96
C THR A 85 -7.21 -11.75 -4.06
N CYS A 86 -7.37 -10.42 -4.10
CA CYS A 86 -8.19 -9.76 -5.12
C CYS A 86 -7.59 -9.95 -6.51
N HIS A 87 -6.30 -9.70 -6.64
CA HIS A 87 -5.57 -9.80 -7.89
C HIS A 87 -5.66 -11.21 -8.48
N ARG A 88 -5.47 -12.21 -7.64
CA ARG A 88 -5.46 -13.62 -8.02
C ARG A 88 -6.85 -14.13 -8.39
N PHE A 89 -7.86 -13.94 -7.52
CA PHE A 89 -9.18 -14.51 -7.74
C PHE A 89 -10.00 -13.77 -8.78
N LEU A 90 -9.80 -12.47 -8.93
CA LEU A 90 -10.45 -11.67 -9.97
C LEU A 90 -9.64 -11.63 -11.27
N GLN A 91 -8.51 -12.31 -11.32
CA GLN A 91 -7.64 -12.38 -12.51
C GLN A 91 -7.33 -10.99 -13.07
N LEU A 92 -6.98 -10.03 -12.21
CA LEU A 92 -6.87 -8.63 -12.59
C LEU A 92 -5.85 -8.40 -13.72
N GLY A 93 -4.74 -9.13 -13.71
CA GLY A 93 -3.69 -8.98 -14.74
C GLY A 93 -2.93 -7.66 -14.60
N LEU A 94 -2.63 -7.02 -15.70
CA LEU A 94 -1.96 -5.72 -15.72
C LEU A 94 -2.98 -4.59 -15.84
N PRO A 95 -2.81 -3.48 -15.11
CA PRO A 95 -3.65 -2.30 -15.28
C PRO A 95 -3.35 -1.61 -16.61
N GLU A 96 -4.37 -1.07 -17.26
CA GLU A 96 -4.22 -0.21 -18.44
C GLU A 96 -3.80 1.20 -18.06
N ARG A 97 -4.13 1.62 -16.84
CA ARG A 97 -3.84 2.97 -16.35
C ARG A 97 -3.53 2.96 -14.86
N ILE A 98 -2.54 3.78 -14.49
CA ILE A 98 -2.17 4.05 -13.10
C ILE A 98 -2.19 5.56 -12.91
N VAL A 99 -2.87 6.02 -11.86
CA VAL A 99 -3.02 7.45 -11.56
C VAL A 99 -2.75 7.70 -10.08
N THR A 100 -1.84 8.60 -9.77
CA THR A 100 -1.72 9.16 -8.42
C THR A 100 -2.84 10.19 -8.23
N LEU A 101 -3.76 9.92 -7.34
CA LEU A 101 -4.88 10.80 -7.02
C LEU A 101 -4.52 11.83 -5.96
N ASP A 102 -3.74 11.41 -4.96
CA ASP A 102 -3.28 12.27 -3.89
C ASP A 102 -1.91 11.83 -3.36
N ARG A 103 -1.17 12.76 -2.81
CA ARG A 103 0.13 12.53 -2.19
C ARG A 103 0.34 13.54 -1.05
N GLY A 104 0.33 13.04 0.18
CA GLY A 104 0.57 13.83 1.37
C GLY A 104 2.05 13.83 1.77
N GLY A 105 2.48 14.90 2.44
CA GLY A 105 3.86 15.04 2.88
C GLY A 105 4.80 15.39 1.71
N ILE A 106 5.25 16.63 1.66
CA ILE A 106 6.19 17.08 0.62
C ILE A 106 7.59 16.58 0.97
N ASN A 107 8.22 15.87 0.04
CA ASN A 107 9.62 15.53 0.09
C ASN A 107 10.40 16.37 -0.96
N PRO A 108 10.92 17.52 -0.59
CA PRO A 108 11.60 18.43 -1.53
C PRO A 108 12.92 17.89 -2.06
N HIS A 109 13.47 16.86 -1.41
CA HIS A 109 14.75 16.24 -1.78
C HIS A 109 14.60 14.92 -2.52
N ASP A 110 13.38 14.43 -2.63
CA ASP A 110 13.03 13.21 -3.37
C ASP A 110 13.79 11.94 -2.91
N LEU A 111 14.10 11.88 -1.62
CA LEU A 111 14.86 10.77 -1.03
C LEU A 111 13.97 9.66 -0.48
N VAL A 112 12.79 10.02 0.00
CA VAL A 112 11.86 9.10 0.68
C VAL A 112 10.47 9.14 0.07
N TYR A 113 9.72 8.06 0.25
CA TYR A 113 8.33 7.98 -0.15
C TYR A 113 7.45 8.96 0.63
N PRO A 114 6.32 9.40 0.05
CA PRO A 114 5.36 10.29 0.72
C PRO A 114 4.85 9.70 2.04
N GLU A 115 4.38 10.56 2.93
CA GLU A 115 3.75 10.14 4.19
C GLU A 115 2.40 9.46 3.98
N SER A 116 1.72 9.83 2.91
CA SER A 116 0.47 9.20 2.45
C SER A 116 0.40 9.22 0.94
N SER A 117 -0.30 8.22 0.38
CA SER A 117 -0.59 8.19 -1.05
C SER A 117 -1.96 7.57 -1.34
N THR A 118 -2.59 8.08 -2.40
CA THR A 118 -3.79 7.48 -2.99
C THR A 118 -3.52 7.21 -4.45
N ILE A 119 -3.53 5.93 -4.83
CA ILE A 119 -3.17 5.49 -6.17
C ILE A 119 -4.32 4.66 -6.74
N ARG A 120 -4.79 5.02 -7.94
CA ARG A 120 -5.80 4.26 -8.67
C ARG A 120 -5.17 3.46 -9.80
N PHE A 121 -5.64 2.23 -9.94
CA PHE A 121 -5.31 1.29 -11.00
C PHE A 121 -6.59 0.92 -11.74
N ASP A 122 -6.64 1.15 -13.04
CA ASP A 122 -7.77 0.79 -13.89
C ASP A 122 -7.43 -0.49 -14.64
N PHE A 123 -8.19 -1.56 -14.39
CA PHE A 123 -8.02 -2.87 -15.02
C PHE A 123 -9.11 -3.10 -16.08
N PRO A 124 -8.76 -3.65 -17.26
CA PRO A 124 -9.72 -3.93 -18.30
C PRO A 124 -10.69 -5.06 -17.93
N ALA A 125 -11.76 -5.22 -18.69
CA ALA A 125 -12.60 -6.39 -18.60
C ALA A 125 -11.83 -7.64 -19.01
N ARG A 126 -11.99 -8.74 -18.25
CA ARG A 126 -11.27 -10.02 -18.44
C ARG A 126 -12.20 -11.15 -18.86
N GLY A 127 -13.41 -10.86 -19.28
CA GLY A 127 -14.41 -11.80 -19.74
C GLY A 127 -15.82 -11.45 -19.26
N PRO A 128 -16.83 -12.25 -19.60
CA PRO A 128 -18.23 -11.90 -19.36
C PRO A 128 -18.62 -11.78 -17.87
N ASN A 129 -17.89 -12.45 -16.98
CA ASN A 129 -18.14 -12.41 -15.54
C ASN A 129 -17.06 -11.66 -14.75
N LEU A 130 -16.11 -11.05 -15.44
CA LEU A 130 -15.01 -10.28 -14.84
C LEU A 130 -14.95 -8.91 -15.53
N PRO A 131 -15.84 -7.98 -15.16
CA PRO A 131 -15.91 -6.65 -15.77
C PRO A 131 -14.62 -5.85 -15.51
N ALA A 132 -14.52 -4.70 -16.17
CA ALA A 132 -13.51 -3.71 -15.84
C ALA A 132 -13.59 -3.37 -14.35
N CYS A 133 -12.43 -3.20 -13.72
CA CYS A 133 -12.34 -3.02 -12.27
C CYS A 133 -11.39 -1.89 -11.93
N GLU A 134 -11.87 -0.95 -11.14
CA GLU A 134 -11.05 0.09 -10.52
C GLU A 134 -10.52 -0.41 -9.17
N VAL A 135 -9.23 -0.32 -8.95
CA VAL A 135 -8.60 -0.60 -7.64
C VAL A 135 -7.97 0.68 -7.14
N THR A 136 -8.39 1.15 -5.98
CA THR A 136 -7.80 2.33 -5.33
C THR A 136 -7.09 1.92 -4.04
N TRP A 137 -5.81 2.22 -3.98
CA TRP A 137 -4.95 2.06 -2.82
C TRP A 137 -4.87 3.34 -2.01
N TYR A 138 -4.94 3.19 -0.69
CA TYR A 138 -4.78 4.26 0.29
C TYR A 138 -3.72 3.87 1.30
N ASP A 139 -2.75 4.72 1.56
CA ASP A 139 -1.82 4.56 2.67
C ASP A 139 -1.53 5.87 3.40
N GLY A 140 -1.05 5.73 4.63
CA GLY A 140 -0.76 6.85 5.50
C GLY A 140 -1.85 7.13 6.54
N LEU A 141 -1.47 7.89 7.57
CA LEU A 141 -2.41 8.27 8.64
C LEU A 141 -3.50 9.20 8.09
N ASN A 142 -4.73 8.91 8.48
CA ASN A 142 -5.92 9.69 8.08
C ASN A 142 -6.18 9.70 6.56
N ASN A 143 -5.55 8.83 5.81
CA ASN A 143 -5.81 8.63 4.39
C ASN A 143 -6.55 7.30 4.19
N GLU A 144 -7.87 7.37 4.24
CA GLU A 144 -8.76 6.22 4.29
C GLU A 144 -9.83 6.31 3.19
N PRO A 145 -10.25 5.16 2.62
CA PRO A 145 -11.36 5.15 1.69
C PRO A 145 -12.67 5.53 2.39
N THR A 146 -13.57 6.18 1.68
CA THR A 146 -14.95 6.35 2.13
C THR A 146 -15.68 5.03 1.97
N LEU A 147 -16.15 4.46 3.08
CA LEU A 147 -16.91 3.21 3.08
C LEU A 147 -18.35 3.43 2.64
N ALA A 148 -18.93 2.37 2.05
CA ALA A 148 -20.37 2.33 1.84
C ALA A 148 -21.11 2.32 3.18
N ALA A 149 -22.29 2.96 3.25
CA ALA A 149 -23.10 3.05 4.47
C ALA A 149 -23.42 1.68 5.09
N SER A 150 -23.48 0.61 4.29
CA SER A 150 -23.68 -0.76 4.75
C SER A 150 -22.56 -1.29 5.66
N TYR A 151 -21.41 -0.65 5.66
CA TYR A 151 -20.28 -1.02 6.51
C TYR A 151 -20.11 -0.14 7.74
N THR A 152 -20.96 0.87 7.90
CA THR A 152 -20.97 1.67 9.13
C THR A 152 -21.90 1.05 10.16
N LYS A 153 -21.42 0.80 11.36
CA LYS A 153 -22.22 0.39 12.50
C LYS A 153 -22.33 1.57 13.46
N ASP A 154 -23.56 1.96 13.77
CA ASP A 154 -23.84 3.08 14.67
C ASP A 154 -23.13 4.40 14.27
N GLY A 155 -22.98 4.64 12.97
CA GLY A 155 -22.29 5.81 12.42
C GLY A 155 -20.77 5.80 12.62
N LYS A 156 -20.19 4.66 12.99
CA LYS A 156 -18.74 4.49 13.15
C LYS A 156 -18.17 3.54 12.12
N ASP A 157 -17.13 3.98 11.44
CA ASP A 157 -16.35 3.17 10.51
C ASP A 157 -15.43 2.22 11.28
N GLU A 158 -16.01 1.27 12.02
CA GLU A 158 -15.22 0.28 12.79
C GLU A 158 -14.29 -0.57 11.90
N LEU A 159 -14.58 -0.59 10.62
CA LEU A 159 -13.92 -1.43 9.64
C LEU A 159 -12.55 -0.91 9.19
N LEU A 160 -12.26 0.38 9.40
CA LEU A 160 -10.99 1.00 9.00
C LEU A 160 -9.94 1.01 10.12
N LYS A 161 -10.20 0.37 11.25
CA LYS A 161 -9.25 0.30 12.38
C LYS A 161 -8.01 -0.54 12.09
N SER A 162 -8.01 -1.34 11.04
CA SER A 162 -6.90 -2.19 10.64
C SER A 162 -6.77 -2.23 9.12
N PRO A 163 -5.56 -2.53 8.59
CA PRO A 163 -5.36 -2.67 7.17
C PRO A 163 -6.32 -3.68 6.54
N GLY A 164 -6.83 -3.37 5.36
CA GLY A 164 -7.80 -4.22 4.71
C GLY A 164 -8.18 -3.79 3.30
N LYS A 165 -9.25 -4.40 2.81
CA LYS A 165 -9.80 -4.17 1.49
C LYS A 165 -11.30 -4.33 1.48
N GLU A 166 -11.96 -3.60 0.59
CA GLU A 166 -13.40 -3.69 0.32
C GLU A 166 -13.60 -3.92 -1.19
N LEU A 167 -14.46 -4.86 -1.53
CA LEU A 167 -14.81 -5.21 -2.91
C LEU A 167 -16.28 -4.86 -3.15
N TYR A 168 -16.55 -4.14 -4.22
CA TYR A 168 -17.90 -3.68 -4.56
C TYR A 168 -18.34 -4.27 -5.90
N GLY A 169 -19.39 -5.08 -5.85
CA GLY A 169 -20.12 -5.58 -7.00
C GLY A 169 -21.43 -4.85 -7.21
N LYS A 170 -22.25 -5.37 -8.12
CA LYS A 170 -23.54 -4.77 -8.45
C LYS A 170 -24.51 -4.72 -7.26
N ASP A 171 -24.67 -5.86 -6.58
CA ASP A 171 -25.66 -6.03 -5.51
C ASP A 171 -25.05 -6.43 -4.17
N LEU A 172 -23.74 -6.66 -4.14
CA LEU A 172 -23.00 -7.14 -2.97
C LEU A 172 -21.71 -6.37 -2.78
N ALA A 173 -21.35 -6.23 -1.52
CA ALA A 173 -20.04 -5.74 -1.16
C ALA A 173 -19.40 -6.70 -0.15
N PHE A 174 -18.08 -6.81 -0.22
CA PHE A 174 -17.29 -7.71 0.62
C PHE A 174 -16.18 -6.94 1.30
N LYS A 175 -15.86 -7.39 2.49
CA LYS A 175 -14.73 -6.87 3.26
C LYS A 175 -13.72 -7.98 3.53
N GLY A 176 -12.46 -7.64 3.48
CA GLY A 176 -11.35 -8.52 3.87
C GLY A 176 -10.28 -7.78 4.63
N GLY A 177 -9.59 -8.48 5.53
CA GLY A 177 -8.40 -7.97 6.19
C GLY A 177 -7.15 -8.11 5.30
N HIS A 178 -6.00 -7.94 5.92
CA HIS A 178 -4.70 -8.26 5.33
C HIS A 178 -4.41 -9.77 5.42
N HIS A 179 -3.35 -10.22 4.77
CA HIS A 179 -2.85 -11.61 4.81
C HIS A 179 -3.89 -12.69 4.40
N GLY A 180 -4.69 -12.42 3.38
CA GLY A 180 -5.59 -13.44 2.82
C GLY A 180 -6.70 -13.90 3.76
N GLN A 181 -7.05 -13.10 4.76
CA GLN A 181 -8.22 -13.38 5.60
C GLN A 181 -9.47 -13.50 4.74
N ALA A 182 -10.39 -14.38 5.18
CA ALA A 182 -11.65 -14.59 4.49
C ALA A 182 -12.42 -13.28 4.29
N LEU A 183 -13.05 -13.15 3.14
CA LEU A 183 -13.98 -12.06 2.86
C LEU A 183 -15.27 -12.28 3.67
N GLN A 184 -15.80 -11.22 4.21
CA GLN A 184 -17.07 -11.17 4.94
C GLN A 184 -18.12 -10.37 4.17
#